data_9db2389ba79f043022af652f4589d5b9
#
_entry.id   9db2389ba79f043022af652f4589d5b9
#
_cell.length_a   1.000
_cell.length_b   1.000
_cell.length_c   1.000
_cell.angle_alpha   90.00
_cell.angle_beta   90.00
_cell.angle_gamma   90.00
#
_symmetry.space_group_name_H-M   'P 1'
#
loop_
_entity.id
_entity.type
_entity.pdbx_description
1 polymer ?
#
loop_
_entity_poly.entity_id
_entity_poly.type
_entity_poly.pdbx_seq_one_letter_code
_entity_poly.pdbx_strand_id
1 'polypeptide(L)'
;MEKYSETTTLVVDIGNTNITCGIYQQDEMIRFARFYSSAHRTADEYFSLLIPLLNTESLNNINSIVIGSVVPELMRIWMHLFQKYFSAEVWEINALSPLGISYKVDDPSFIGADLIANAFGALKKYDSDCIIIDLGTATTIQFITKEGSFEGTAIAPGLKVSADALFERAALLSQIEIVPPSVLLGTNTRDALLSGIVNGHAYMLECYIQQIKTHHTDCQKIVTILTGGIADLVYPLVPSVDIVDKTITLDGFYLAYKTIRH
;
A
#
# COMPACT_ATOMS: atom_id res chain seq x y z
N MET A 1 -8.93 38.46 -11.87
CA MET A 1 -8.95 37.00 -11.98
C MET A 1 -7.69 36.54 -11.26
N GLU A 2 -7.80 36.18 -9.99
CA GLU A 2 -6.72 35.52 -9.26
C GLU A 2 -6.49 34.17 -9.93
N LYS A 3 -5.28 33.96 -10.49
CA LYS A 3 -4.80 32.64 -10.86
C LYS A 3 -4.77 31.83 -9.56
N TYR A 4 -5.74 30.95 -9.36
CA TYR A 4 -5.58 29.86 -8.40
C TYR A 4 -4.31 29.13 -8.80
N SER A 5 -3.23 29.31 -8.06
CA SER A 5 -2.02 28.54 -8.27
C SER A 5 -2.41 27.08 -8.02
N GLU A 6 -2.31 26.26 -9.07
CA GLU A 6 -2.60 24.85 -8.99
C GLU A 6 -1.72 24.25 -7.89
N THR A 7 -2.34 23.84 -6.77
CA THR A 7 -1.61 23.26 -5.65
C THR A 7 -1.13 21.89 -6.09
N THR A 8 0.17 21.71 -6.17
CA THR A 8 0.81 20.44 -6.46
C THR A 8 1.25 19.78 -5.15
N THR A 9 0.84 18.56 -4.94
CA THR A 9 1.18 17.79 -3.74
C THR A 9 2.02 16.57 -4.12
N LEU A 10 3.18 16.42 -3.49
CA LEU A 10 3.98 15.19 -3.54
C LEU A 10 3.53 14.27 -2.41
N VAL A 11 3.12 13.05 -2.74
CA VAL A 11 2.76 12.00 -1.78
C VAL A 11 3.83 10.92 -1.81
N VAL A 12 4.32 10.52 -0.66
CA VAL A 12 5.40 9.53 -0.51
C VAL A 12 5.00 8.46 0.51
N ASP A 13 5.00 7.23 0.06
CA ASP A 13 4.84 6.04 0.89
C ASP A 13 6.17 5.29 0.98
N ILE A 14 6.71 5.15 2.19
CA ILE A 14 7.98 4.47 2.44
C ILE A 14 7.75 3.10 3.06
N GLY A 15 7.76 2.09 2.21
CA GLY A 15 7.71 0.69 2.61
C GLY A 15 9.10 0.04 2.77
N ASN A 16 9.13 -1.18 3.31
CA ASN A 16 10.36 -1.93 3.54
C ASN A 16 11.13 -2.29 2.26
N THR A 17 10.43 -2.59 1.17
CA THR A 17 11.05 -2.98 -0.11
C THR A 17 11.01 -1.86 -1.14
N ASN A 18 9.94 -1.09 -1.18
CA ASN A 18 9.73 -0.05 -2.17
C ASN A 18 9.29 1.25 -1.50
N ILE A 19 9.70 2.36 -2.10
CA ILE A 19 9.18 3.69 -1.86
C ILE A 19 8.34 4.06 -3.07
N THR A 20 7.09 4.44 -2.85
CA THR A 20 6.19 4.89 -3.91
C THR A 20 5.92 6.37 -3.79
N CYS A 21 5.93 7.08 -4.91
CA CYS A 21 5.70 8.52 -4.98
C CYS A 21 4.62 8.84 -6.00
N GLY A 22 3.70 9.71 -5.65
CA GLY A 22 2.67 10.25 -6.51
C GLY A 22 2.67 11.77 -6.53
N ILE A 23 2.48 12.37 -7.69
CA ILE A 23 2.24 13.82 -7.84
C ILE A 23 0.75 14.02 -8.07
N TYR A 24 0.12 14.81 -7.21
CA TYR A 24 -1.29 15.15 -7.28
C TYR A 24 -1.49 16.60 -7.70
N GLN A 25 -2.40 16.81 -8.64
CA GLN A 25 -2.92 18.13 -9.05
C GLN A 25 -4.43 18.01 -9.25
N GLN A 26 -5.19 18.98 -8.76
CA GLN A 26 -6.66 19.01 -8.92
C GLN A 26 -7.34 17.68 -8.55
N ASP A 27 -6.88 17.06 -7.45
CA ASP A 27 -7.36 15.78 -6.92
C ASP A 27 -7.04 14.53 -7.78
N GLU A 28 -6.26 14.69 -8.83
CA GLU A 28 -5.83 13.59 -9.68
C GLU A 28 -4.34 13.30 -9.52
N MET A 29 -3.97 12.02 -9.49
CA MET A 29 -2.58 11.60 -9.54
C MET A 29 -2.09 11.65 -10.98
N ILE A 30 -1.27 12.67 -11.29
CA ILE A 30 -0.76 12.92 -12.64
C ILE A 30 0.54 12.20 -12.96
N ARG A 31 1.30 11.79 -11.94
CA ARG A 31 2.57 11.07 -12.08
C ARG A 31 2.77 10.10 -10.94
N PHE A 32 3.44 9.01 -11.24
CA PHE A 32 3.78 7.95 -10.30
C PHE A 32 5.22 7.48 -10.53
N ALA A 33 5.93 7.19 -9.45
CA ALA A 33 7.23 6.51 -9.49
C ALA A 33 7.36 5.54 -8.32
N ARG A 34 8.19 4.51 -8.51
CA ARG A 34 8.55 3.54 -7.49
C ARG A 34 10.05 3.36 -7.47
N PHE A 35 10.61 3.41 -6.28
CA PHE A 35 12.04 3.22 -6.03
C PHE A 35 12.25 2.04 -5.10
N TYR A 36 13.40 1.40 -5.21
CA TYR A 36 13.81 0.39 -4.24
C TYR A 36 14.22 1.06 -2.93
N SER A 37 13.68 0.59 -1.81
CA SER A 37 14.04 1.06 -0.47
C SER A 37 15.46 0.63 -0.11
N SER A 38 16.32 1.59 0.26
CA SER A 38 17.69 1.34 0.66
C SER A 38 18.17 2.37 1.67
N ALA A 39 18.47 1.95 2.88
CA ALA A 39 19.05 2.81 3.91
C ALA A 39 20.48 3.26 3.61
N HIS A 40 21.14 2.64 2.61
CA HIS A 40 22.48 3.03 2.17
C HIS A 40 22.50 4.21 1.19
N ARG A 41 21.32 4.64 0.68
CA ARG A 41 21.23 5.82 -0.18
C ARG A 41 21.15 7.09 0.65
N THR A 42 21.86 8.10 0.18
CA THR A 42 21.79 9.45 0.72
C THR A 42 20.54 10.20 0.26
N ALA A 43 20.20 11.29 0.93
CA ALA A 43 19.14 12.21 0.51
C ALA A 43 19.35 12.73 -0.93
N ASP A 44 20.60 12.97 -1.32
CA ASP A 44 20.96 13.50 -2.64
C ASP A 44 20.73 12.45 -3.75
N GLU A 45 21.04 11.18 -3.46
CA GLU A 45 20.74 10.08 -4.40
C GLU A 45 19.23 9.88 -4.58
N TYR A 46 18.44 9.92 -3.50
CA TYR A 46 16.98 9.86 -3.62
C TYR A 46 16.42 11.06 -4.35
N PHE A 47 16.93 12.27 -4.11
CA PHE A 47 16.50 13.44 -4.86
C PHE A 47 16.80 13.29 -6.36
N SER A 48 17.96 12.76 -6.72
CA SER A 48 18.31 12.49 -8.12
C SER A 48 17.34 11.50 -8.79
N LEU A 49 16.82 10.51 -8.04
CA LEU A 49 15.79 9.61 -8.52
C LEU A 49 14.41 10.27 -8.65
N LEU A 50 14.13 11.30 -7.86
CA LEU A 50 12.87 12.06 -7.94
C LEU A 50 12.84 13.03 -9.13
N ILE A 51 13.97 13.54 -9.61
CA ILE A 51 14.04 14.53 -10.68
C ILE A 51 13.21 14.14 -11.92
N PRO A 52 13.25 12.89 -12.44
CA PRO A 52 12.43 12.50 -13.58
C PRO A 52 10.90 12.52 -13.30
N LEU A 53 10.49 12.34 -12.05
CA LEU A 53 9.10 12.47 -11.63
C LEU A 53 8.68 13.94 -11.58
N LEU A 54 9.61 14.79 -11.14
CA LEU A 54 9.45 16.23 -11.00
C LEU A 54 9.96 16.88 -12.30
N ASN A 55 9.10 17.31 -13.21
CA ASN A 55 9.59 18.20 -14.27
C ASN A 55 10.01 19.54 -13.66
N THR A 56 10.81 20.32 -14.40
CA THR A 56 11.40 21.58 -13.91
C THR A 56 10.35 22.59 -13.41
N GLU A 57 9.14 22.56 -13.97
CA GLU A 57 8.01 23.41 -13.56
C GLU A 57 7.37 22.89 -12.26
N SER A 58 7.28 21.57 -12.06
CA SER A 58 6.69 20.96 -10.86
C SER A 58 7.55 21.10 -9.62
N LEU A 59 8.88 21.14 -9.75
CA LEU A 59 9.80 21.32 -8.62
C LEU A 59 9.52 22.59 -7.81
N ASN A 60 9.27 23.72 -8.54
CA ASN A 60 8.98 25.01 -7.93
C ASN A 60 7.51 25.15 -7.49
N ASN A 61 6.64 24.24 -7.90
CA ASN A 61 5.19 24.31 -7.68
C ASN A 61 4.70 23.31 -6.65
N ILE A 62 5.58 22.46 -6.04
CA ILE A 62 5.19 21.61 -4.93
C ILE A 62 4.97 22.49 -3.70
N ASN A 63 3.72 22.57 -3.27
CA ASN A 63 3.28 23.38 -2.12
C ASN A 63 3.19 22.54 -0.85
N SER A 64 2.94 21.25 -1.00
CA SER A 64 2.78 20.33 0.13
C SER A 64 3.41 18.98 -0.18
N ILE A 65 3.97 18.36 0.83
CA ILE A 65 4.50 17.00 0.79
C ILE A 65 3.79 16.18 1.85
N VAL A 66 3.24 15.05 1.45
CA VAL A 66 2.57 14.10 2.35
C VAL A 66 3.41 12.85 2.42
N ILE A 67 3.71 12.38 3.62
CA ILE A 67 4.56 11.22 3.80
C ILE A 67 4.01 10.27 4.84
N GLY A 68 4.05 8.97 4.55
CA GLY A 68 3.90 7.89 5.51
C GLY A 68 5.09 6.94 5.42
N SER A 69 5.46 6.32 6.52
CA SER A 69 6.60 5.40 6.56
C SER A 69 6.41 4.32 7.60
N VAL A 70 6.83 3.10 7.23
CA VAL A 70 7.03 1.98 8.15
C VAL A 70 8.52 1.69 8.37
N VAL A 71 9.43 2.59 7.90
CA VAL A 71 10.90 2.45 7.99
C VAL A 71 11.50 3.73 8.59
N PRO A 72 11.71 3.79 9.92
CA PRO A 72 12.15 5.00 10.61
C PRO A 72 13.49 5.58 10.10
N GLU A 73 14.40 4.74 9.65
CA GLU A 73 15.69 5.17 9.11
C GLU A 73 15.51 5.92 7.78
N LEU A 74 14.71 5.39 6.88
CA LEU A 74 14.40 6.05 5.61
C LEU A 74 13.59 7.33 5.83
N MET A 75 12.70 7.35 6.81
CA MET A 75 11.94 8.57 7.16
C MET A 75 12.91 9.73 7.44
N ARG A 76 13.99 9.51 8.23
CA ARG A 76 14.97 10.56 8.52
C ARG A 76 15.70 11.05 7.26
N ILE A 77 16.05 10.15 6.35
CA ILE A 77 16.71 10.48 5.09
C ILE A 77 15.79 11.34 4.21
N TRP A 78 14.53 10.95 4.10
CA TRP A 78 13.55 11.67 3.30
C TRP A 78 13.15 13.02 3.90
N MET A 79 13.04 13.14 5.21
CA MET A 79 12.82 14.42 5.88
C MET A 79 13.99 15.38 5.63
N HIS A 80 15.25 14.89 5.67
CA HIS A 80 16.42 15.70 5.30
C HIS A 80 16.39 16.11 3.82
N LEU A 81 16.01 15.21 2.92
CA LEU A 81 15.82 15.50 1.50
C LEU A 81 14.81 16.66 1.31
N PHE A 82 13.66 16.58 1.97
CA PHE A 82 12.63 17.61 1.85
C PHE A 82 13.12 18.97 2.34
N GLN A 83 13.74 19.01 3.51
CA GLN A 83 14.32 20.24 4.06
C GLN A 83 15.38 20.87 3.16
N LYS A 84 16.16 20.06 2.44
CA LYS A 84 17.25 20.52 1.59
C LYS A 84 16.78 21.05 0.23
N TYR A 85 15.77 20.42 -0.37
CA TYR A 85 15.43 20.63 -1.78
C TYR A 85 14.07 21.23 -2.03
N PHE A 86 13.17 21.32 -1.01
CA PHE A 86 11.83 21.81 -1.17
C PHE A 86 11.53 22.94 -0.18
N SER A 87 10.70 23.89 -0.61
CA SER A 87 10.12 24.93 0.26
C SER A 87 8.66 24.62 0.60
N ALA A 88 8.29 23.35 0.64
CA ALA A 88 6.95 22.86 0.84
C ALA A 88 6.72 22.47 2.31
N GLU A 89 5.47 22.58 2.77
CA GLU A 89 5.06 22.06 4.07
C GLU A 89 5.00 20.54 4.02
N VAL A 90 5.54 19.85 5.05
CA VAL A 90 5.58 18.40 5.13
C VAL A 90 4.55 17.91 6.15
N TRP A 91 3.68 17.00 5.71
CA TRP A 91 2.62 16.38 6.49
C TRP A 91 2.89 14.89 6.65
N GLU A 92 3.17 14.47 7.87
CA GLU A 92 3.30 13.05 8.21
C GLU A 92 1.93 12.48 8.56
N ILE A 93 1.56 11.37 7.90
CA ILE A 93 0.33 10.63 8.17
C ILE A 93 0.67 9.35 8.92
N ASN A 94 0.04 9.15 10.05
CA ASN A 94 0.15 7.98 10.90
C ASN A 94 -1.15 7.73 11.68
N ALA A 95 -1.17 6.73 12.56
CA ALA A 95 -2.36 6.35 13.32
C ALA A 95 -2.88 7.44 14.28
N LEU A 96 -2.05 8.42 14.64
CA LEU A 96 -2.41 9.54 15.50
C LEU A 96 -2.97 10.74 14.73
N SER A 97 -2.94 10.70 13.40
CA SER A 97 -3.51 11.74 12.55
C SER A 97 -5.03 11.83 12.78
N PRO A 98 -5.62 13.04 12.88
CA PRO A 98 -7.04 13.23 13.22
C PRO A 98 -7.96 12.92 12.02
N LEU A 99 -8.02 11.65 11.62
CA LEU A 99 -8.75 11.18 10.44
C LEU A 99 -10.19 10.75 10.72
N GLY A 100 -10.61 10.75 11.99
CA GLY A 100 -11.93 10.27 12.38
C GLY A 100 -12.07 8.76 12.33
N ILE A 101 -10.96 8.02 12.24
CA ILE A 101 -10.95 6.56 12.36
C ILE A 101 -10.96 6.18 13.85
N SER A 102 -11.86 5.29 14.24
CA SER A 102 -11.83 4.62 15.54
C SER A 102 -11.11 3.28 15.41
N TYR A 103 -10.16 3.01 16.30
CA TYR A 103 -9.35 1.81 16.23
C TYR A 103 -9.77 0.81 17.31
N LYS A 104 -10.19 -0.40 16.90
CA LYS A 104 -10.46 -1.53 17.82
C LYS A 104 -9.20 -2.39 18.00
N VAL A 105 -8.11 -1.75 18.37
CA VAL A 105 -6.80 -2.37 18.64
C VAL A 105 -6.27 -1.84 19.97
N ASP A 106 -5.41 -2.62 20.64
CA ASP A 106 -4.88 -2.27 21.97
C ASP A 106 -4.07 -0.97 21.94
N ASP A 107 -3.23 -0.79 20.94
CA ASP A 107 -2.42 0.41 20.74
C ASP A 107 -2.37 0.80 19.24
N PRO A 108 -3.11 1.86 18.85
CA PRO A 108 -3.11 2.32 17.45
C PRO A 108 -1.73 2.74 16.92
N SER A 109 -0.79 3.12 17.79
CA SER A 109 0.55 3.58 17.36
C SER A 109 1.37 2.50 16.64
N PHE A 110 1.01 1.22 16.81
CA PHE A 110 1.62 0.09 16.10
C PHE A 110 1.09 -0.13 14.69
N ILE A 111 0.00 0.56 14.30
CA ILE A 111 -0.55 0.40 12.95
C ILE A 111 0.36 1.15 11.97
N GLY A 112 0.86 0.43 10.96
CA GLY A 112 1.68 1.02 9.90
C GLY A 112 0.95 2.14 9.14
N ALA A 113 1.70 3.13 8.71
CA ALA A 113 1.15 4.27 7.98
C ALA A 113 0.44 3.85 6.68
N ASP A 114 0.95 2.81 6.01
CA ASP A 114 0.37 2.17 4.84
C ASP A 114 -1.02 1.58 5.12
N LEU A 115 -1.18 0.89 6.26
CA LEU A 115 -2.47 0.35 6.69
C LEU A 115 -3.48 1.47 6.96
N ILE A 116 -3.04 2.57 7.60
CA ILE A 116 -3.88 3.75 7.83
C ILE A 116 -4.32 4.38 6.50
N ALA A 117 -3.38 4.55 5.58
CA ALA A 117 -3.67 5.10 4.26
C ALA A 117 -4.66 4.22 3.48
N ASN A 118 -4.44 2.91 3.46
CA ASN A 118 -5.34 1.94 2.81
C ASN A 118 -6.75 2.00 3.40
N ALA A 119 -6.88 2.00 4.74
CA ALA A 119 -8.17 2.09 5.42
C ALA A 119 -8.88 3.41 5.13
N PHE A 120 -8.15 4.54 5.22
CA PHE A 120 -8.74 5.85 4.98
C PHE A 120 -9.09 6.06 3.50
N GLY A 121 -8.23 5.59 2.59
CA GLY A 121 -8.51 5.57 1.16
C GLY A 121 -9.77 4.80 0.82
N ALA A 122 -9.93 3.60 1.41
CA ALA A 122 -11.14 2.79 1.24
C ALA A 122 -12.38 3.50 1.78
N LEU A 123 -12.32 4.04 3.00
CA LEU A 123 -13.41 4.79 3.64
C LEU A 123 -13.88 5.98 2.80
N LYS A 124 -12.96 6.67 2.12
CA LYS A 124 -13.30 7.87 1.33
C LYS A 124 -13.71 7.58 -0.11
N LYS A 125 -13.22 6.48 -0.69
CA LYS A 125 -13.51 6.11 -2.10
C LYS A 125 -14.74 5.22 -2.26
N TYR A 126 -15.01 4.39 -1.24
CA TYR A 126 -16.07 3.39 -1.31
C TYR A 126 -17.06 3.59 -0.17
N ASP A 127 -18.29 3.94 -0.47
CA ASP A 127 -19.37 4.13 0.51
C ASP A 127 -19.90 2.77 1.02
N SER A 128 -19.01 1.99 1.68
CA SER A 128 -19.28 0.61 2.11
C SER A 128 -18.29 0.18 3.19
N ASP A 129 -18.64 -0.88 3.91
CA ASP A 129 -17.66 -1.65 4.68
C ASP A 129 -16.62 -2.25 3.74
N CYS A 130 -15.35 -2.23 4.10
CA CYS A 130 -14.28 -2.64 3.20
C CYS A 130 -13.32 -3.65 3.82
N ILE A 131 -13.06 -4.74 3.09
CA ILE A 131 -11.90 -5.59 3.30
C ILE A 131 -10.82 -5.08 2.34
N ILE A 132 -9.65 -4.70 2.85
CA ILE A 132 -8.52 -4.28 2.02
C ILE A 132 -7.40 -5.30 2.17
N ILE A 133 -6.94 -5.82 1.04
CA ILE A 133 -5.85 -6.79 0.95
C ILE A 133 -4.71 -6.14 0.20
N ASP A 134 -3.55 -5.99 0.86
CA ASP A 134 -2.35 -5.47 0.23
C ASP A 134 -1.33 -6.60 0.04
N LEU A 135 -0.93 -6.83 -1.21
CA LEU A 135 0.02 -7.85 -1.63
C LEU A 135 1.41 -7.25 -1.81
N GLY A 136 2.04 -6.91 -0.69
CA GLY A 136 3.39 -6.37 -0.60
C GLY A 136 4.44 -7.38 -0.16
N THR A 137 5.45 -6.90 0.56
CA THR A 137 6.46 -7.72 1.26
C THR A 137 5.81 -8.61 2.30
N ALA A 138 4.89 -8.06 3.07
CA ALA A 138 3.87 -8.80 3.80
C ALA A 138 2.57 -8.76 3.00
N THR A 139 1.72 -9.75 3.20
CA THR A 139 0.30 -9.68 2.81
C THR A 139 -0.48 -9.24 4.03
N THR A 140 -1.14 -8.08 3.92
CA THR A 140 -2.00 -7.58 4.97
C THR A 140 -3.46 -7.70 4.56
N ILE A 141 -4.31 -8.07 5.50
CA ILE A 141 -5.76 -8.17 5.33
C ILE A 141 -6.37 -7.37 6.46
N GLN A 142 -7.08 -6.30 6.15
CA GLN A 142 -7.68 -5.41 7.13
C GLN A 142 -9.15 -5.17 6.83
N PHE A 143 -9.90 -4.85 7.87
CA PHE A 143 -11.31 -4.55 7.76
C PHE A 143 -11.62 -3.19 8.40
N ILE A 144 -12.31 -2.34 7.64
CA ILE A 144 -12.83 -1.06 8.12
C ILE A 144 -14.32 -0.96 7.79
N THR A 145 -15.10 -0.50 8.77
CA THR A 145 -16.53 -0.27 8.55
C THR A 145 -16.74 1.09 7.86
N LYS A 146 -17.88 1.25 7.23
CA LYS A 146 -18.33 2.50 6.59
C LYS A 146 -18.34 3.68 7.58
N GLU A 147 -18.59 3.42 8.86
CA GLU A 147 -18.58 4.43 9.93
C GLU A 147 -17.17 4.82 10.37
N GLY A 148 -16.13 4.22 9.80
CA GLY A 148 -14.73 4.50 10.11
C GLY A 148 -14.19 3.72 11.31
N SER A 149 -14.77 2.57 11.67
CA SER A 149 -14.19 1.67 12.67
C SER A 149 -13.19 0.72 12.02
N PHE A 150 -11.91 0.85 12.36
CA PHE A 150 -10.86 -0.09 11.99
C PHE A 150 -10.93 -1.29 12.95
N GLU A 151 -11.42 -2.42 12.43
CA GLU A 151 -11.73 -3.61 13.24
C GLU A 151 -10.50 -4.48 13.53
N GLY A 152 -9.45 -4.33 12.76
CA GLY A 152 -8.19 -5.05 12.93
C GLY A 152 -7.53 -5.43 11.61
N THR A 153 -6.39 -6.13 11.73
CA THR A 153 -5.61 -6.61 10.58
C THR A 153 -5.03 -7.99 10.84
N ALA A 154 -4.88 -8.78 9.77
CA ALA A 154 -4.05 -9.96 9.74
C ALA A 154 -2.82 -9.68 8.87
N ILE A 155 -1.65 -10.13 9.32
CA ILE A 155 -0.38 -9.98 8.60
C ILE A 155 0.18 -11.38 8.34
N ALA A 156 0.37 -11.71 7.07
CA ALA A 156 0.98 -12.95 6.61
C ALA A 156 2.25 -12.66 5.80
N PRO A 157 3.17 -13.63 5.66
CA PRO A 157 4.28 -13.48 4.73
C PRO A 157 3.75 -13.21 3.32
N GLY A 158 4.32 -12.21 2.62
CA GLY A 158 3.97 -11.97 1.23
C GLY A 158 4.34 -13.16 0.34
N LEU A 159 3.67 -13.29 -0.79
CA LEU A 159 3.84 -14.43 -1.71
C LEU A 159 5.31 -14.61 -2.13
N LYS A 160 6.00 -13.51 -2.47
CA LYS A 160 7.41 -13.56 -2.85
C LYS A 160 8.30 -13.96 -1.67
N VAL A 161 8.07 -13.41 -0.48
CA VAL A 161 8.81 -13.77 0.75
C VAL A 161 8.62 -15.25 1.07
N SER A 162 7.40 -15.78 0.94
CA SER A 162 7.10 -17.21 1.13
C SER A 162 7.86 -18.08 0.15
N ALA A 163 7.91 -17.67 -1.13
CA ALA A 163 8.66 -18.38 -2.18
C ALA A 163 10.16 -18.37 -1.90
N ASP A 164 10.74 -17.19 -1.64
CA ASP A 164 12.17 -17.01 -1.37
C ASP A 164 12.59 -17.83 -0.13
N ALA A 165 11.81 -17.81 0.95
CA ALA A 165 12.09 -18.60 2.15
C ALA A 165 12.08 -20.12 1.88
N LEU A 166 11.21 -20.59 0.98
CA LEU A 166 11.17 -21.99 0.56
C LEU A 166 12.40 -22.36 -0.28
N PHE A 167 12.79 -21.51 -1.24
CA PHE A 167 13.97 -21.74 -2.09
C PHE A 167 15.28 -21.73 -1.28
N GLU A 168 15.40 -20.84 -0.31
CA GLU A 168 16.59 -20.75 0.55
C GLU A 168 16.76 -21.96 1.48
N ARG A 169 15.65 -22.57 1.95
CA ARG A 169 15.70 -23.62 2.99
C ARG A 169 15.60 -25.03 2.44
N ALA A 170 15.11 -25.20 1.22
CA ALA A 170 14.92 -26.53 0.62
C ALA A 170 16.00 -26.81 -0.42
N ALA A 171 17.03 -27.57 -0.05
CA ALA A 171 18.24 -27.80 -0.84
C ALA A 171 18.00 -28.36 -2.27
N LEU A 172 16.86 -29.00 -2.52
CA LEU A 172 16.49 -29.56 -3.82
C LEU A 172 15.57 -28.68 -4.64
N LEU A 173 15.14 -27.52 -4.12
CA LEU A 173 14.22 -26.61 -4.80
C LEU A 173 15.00 -25.45 -5.40
N SER A 174 14.98 -25.36 -6.73
CA SER A 174 15.56 -24.24 -7.45
C SER A 174 14.59 -23.06 -7.46
N GLN A 175 15.13 -21.85 -7.49
CA GLN A 175 14.36 -20.63 -7.69
C GLN A 175 13.62 -20.69 -9.03
N ILE A 176 12.33 -20.37 -9.01
CA ILE A 176 11.47 -20.32 -10.19
C ILE A 176 10.83 -18.94 -10.31
N GLU A 177 10.49 -18.57 -11.54
CA GLU A 177 9.65 -17.39 -11.76
C GLU A 177 8.24 -17.65 -11.25
N ILE A 178 7.71 -16.71 -10.46
CA ILE A 178 6.36 -16.77 -9.92
C ILE A 178 5.37 -16.27 -10.98
N VAL A 179 4.61 -17.21 -11.50
CA VAL A 179 3.58 -17.01 -12.54
C VAL A 179 2.30 -17.73 -12.13
N PRO A 180 1.14 -17.42 -12.75
CA PRO A 180 -0.11 -18.14 -12.45
C PRO A 180 0.07 -19.65 -12.69
N PRO A 181 -0.37 -20.51 -11.74
CA PRO A 181 -0.27 -21.95 -11.91
C PRO A 181 -1.27 -22.43 -12.95
N SER A 182 -0.85 -23.39 -13.79
CA SER A 182 -1.69 -24.01 -14.82
C SER A 182 -2.45 -25.23 -14.32
N VAL A 183 -2.05 -25.79 -13.18
CA VAL A 183 -2.61 -27.03 -12.61
C VAL A 183 -2.79 -26.90 -11.10
N LEU A 184 -3.76 -27.64 -10.57
CA LEU A 184 -3.99 -27.70 -9.12
C LEU A 184 -2.93 -28.53 -8.40
N LEU A 185 -2.56 -29.67 -8.94
CA LEU A 185 -1.51 -30.54 -8.41
C LEU A 185 -0.45 -30.76 -9.49
N GLY A 186 0.76 -30.25 -9.25
CA GLY A 186 1.87 -30.39 -10.20
C GLY A 186 2.42 -31.82 -10.23
N THR A 187 2.77 -32.29 -11.41
CA THR A 187 3.46 -33.59 -11.64
C THR A 187 4.98 -33.42 -11.77
N ASN A 188 5.48 -32.21 -11.67
CA ASN A 188 6.89 -31.85 -11.62
C ASN A 188 7.10 -30.78 -10.54
N THR A 189 8.36 -30.56 -10.15
CA THR A 189 8.72 -29.65 -9.05
C THR A 189 8.26 -28.21 -9.30
N ARG A 190 8.41 -27.69 -10.52
CA ARG A 190 8.03 -26.33 -10.87
C ARG A 190 6.52 -26.11 -10.68
N ASP A 191 5.70 -26.97 -11.26
CA ASP A 191 4.25 -26.83 -11.20
C ASP A 191 3.72 -27.09 -9.78
N ALA A 192 4.35 -28.01 -9.03
CA ALA A 192 4.03 -28.26 -7.63
C ALA A 192 4.32 -27.02 -6.76
N LEU A 193 5.47 -26.35 -6.98
CA LEU A 193 5.83 -25.11 -6.28
C LEU A 193 4.87 -23.97 -6.63
N LEU A 194 4.59 -23.75 -7.92
CA LEU A 194 3.65 -22.70 -8.34
C LEU A 194 2.26 -22.92 -7.74
N SER A 195 1.77 -24.16 -7.77
CA SER A 195 0.48 -24.46 -7.17
C SER A 195 0.48 -24.22 -5.66
N GLY A 196 1.46 -24.75 -4.93
CA GLY A 196 1.53 -24.59 -3.48
C GLY A 196 1.68 -23.13 -3.05
N ILE A 197 2.53 -22.36 -3.74
CA ILE A 197 2.80 -20.97 -3.40
C ILE A 197 1.64 -20.06 -3.82
N VAL A 198 1.23 -20.13 -5.09
CA VAL A 198 0.27 -19.14 -5.64
C VAL A 198 -1.16 -19.53 -5.32
N ASN A 199 -1.59 -20.77 -5.60
CA ASN A 199 -2.94 -21.20 -5.23
C ASN A 199 -3.12 -21.25 -3.72
N GLY A 200 -2.10 -21.71 -2.96
CA GLY A 200 -2.16 -21.73 -1.50
C GLY A 200 -2.36 -20.33 -0.92
N HIS A 201 -1.69 -19.32 -1.48
CA HIS A 201 -1.86 -17.92 -1.10
C HIS A 201 -3.27 -17.42 -1.45
N ALA A 202 -3.75 -17.69 -2.66
CA ALA A 202 -5.09 -17.31 -3.10
C ALA A 202 -6.19 -17.95 -2.23
N TYR A 203 -6.06 -19.22 -1.85
CA TYR A 203 -7.00 -19.91 -0.96
C TYR A 203 -6.99 -19.34 0.45
N MET A 204 -5.82 -18.96 0.97
CA MET A 204 -5.71 -18.26 2.23
C MET A 204 -6.54 -16.95 2.20
N LEU A 205 -6.37 -16.14 1.14
CA LEU A 205 -7.10 -14.88 0.98
C LEU A 205 -8.61 -15.11 0.88
N GLU A 206 -9.03 -16.06 0.03
CA GLU A 206 -10.44 -16.40 -0.13
C GLU A 206 -11.07 -16.83 1.20
N CYS A 207 -10.37 -17.65 1.99
CA CYS A 207 -10.83 -18.07 3.30
C CYS A 207 -10.98 -16.88 4.26
N TYR A 208 -10.00 -15.97 4.32
CA TYR A 208 -10.09 -14.76 5.15
C TYR A 208 -11.29 -13.88 4.76
N ILE A 209 -11.48 -13.64 3.46
CA ILE A 209 -12.62 -12.85 2.96
C ILE A 209 -13.94 -13.47 3.42
N GLN A 210 -14.10 -14.78 3.25
CA GLN A 210 -15.33 -15.49 3.64
C GLN A 210 -15.54 -15.45 5.16
N GLN A 211 -14.49 -15.65 5.95
CA GLN A 211 -14.57 -15.61 7.42
C GLN A 211 -14.95 -14.20 7.91
N ILE A 212 -14.33 -13.14 7.37
CA ILE A 212 -14.67 -11.76 7.72
C ILE A 212 -16.13 -11.47 7.38
N LYS A 213 -16.58 -11.80 6.17
CA LYS A 213 -17.99 -11.62 5.74
C LYS A 213 -18.96 -12.39 6.62
N THR A 214 -18.58 -13.57 7.11
CA THR A 214 -19.41 -14.39 8.02
C THR A 214 -19.47 -13.81 9.43
N HIS A 215 -18.40 -13.20 9.93
CA HIS A 215 -18.38 -12.59 11.27
C HIS A 215 -19.08 -11.23 11.33
N HIS A 216 -19.20 -10.55 10.20
CA HIS A 216 -19.82 -9.21 10.08
C HIS A 216 -21.13 -9.27 9.27
N THR A 217 -22.08 -10.12 9.73
CA THR A 217 -23.36 -10.37 9.04
C THR A 217 -24.35 -9.20 9.10
N ASP A 218 -24.15 -8.25 10.00
CA ASP A 218 -24.91 -7.00 10.12
C ASP A 218 -24.49 -5.95 9.09
N CYS A 219 -23.37 -6.14 8.42
CA CYS A 219 -22.95 -5.30 7.30
C CYS A 219 -23.82 -5.57 6.08
N GLN A 220 -24.42 -4.51 5.51
CA GLN A 220 -25.31 -4.64 4.35
C GLN A 220 -24.52 -5.02 3.07
N LYS A 221 -23.30 -4.49 2.94
CA LYS A 221 -22.44 -4.74 1.80
C LYS A 221 -20.98 -4.56 2.24
N ILE A 222 -20.15 -5.58 1.95
CA ILE A 222 -18.72 -5.52 2.16
C ILE A 222 -18.02 -5.55 0.79
N VAL A 223 -17.27 -4.50 0.47
CA VAL A 223 -16.44 -4.43 -0.75
C VAL A 223 -15.05 -4.96 -0.44
N THR A 224 -14.58 -5.92 -1.22
CA THR A 224 -13.25 -6.49 -1.10
C THR A 224 -12.31 -5.85 -2.12
N ILE A 225 -11.30 -5.15 -1.64
CA ILE A 225 -10.33 -4.38 -2.43
C ILE A 225 -8.99 -5.08 -2.37
N LEU A 226 -8.38 -5.31 -3.53
CA LEU A 226 -7.04 -5.86 -3.66
C LEU A 226 -6.07 -4.78 -4.16
N THR A 227 -4.95 -4.63 -3.50
CA THR A 227 -3.86 -3.73 -3.89
C THR A 227 -2.50 -4.43 -3.79
N GLY A 228 -1.43 -3.69 -4.03
CA GLY A 228 -0.06 -4.19 -3.97
C GLY A 228 0.53 -4.60 -5.31
N GLY A 229 1.84 -4.83 -5.30
CA GLY A 229 2.63 -4.99 -6.53
C GLY A 229 2.35 -6.26 -7.35
N ILE A 230 1.73 -7.27 -6.73
CA ILE A 230 1.40 -8.56 -7.37
C ILE A 230 -0.10 -8.81 -7.47
N ALA A 231 -0.91 -7.77 -7.29
CA ALA A 231 -2.37 -7.88 -7.32
C ALA A 231 -2.88 -8.52 -8.63
N ASP A 232 -2.33 -8.15 -9.79
CA ASP A 232 -2.74 -8.71 -11.09
C ASP A 232 -2.50 -10.22 -11.20
N LEU A 233 -1.46 -10.75 -10.55
CA LEU A 233 -1.17 -12.18 -10.53
C LEU A 233 -2.22 -12.95 -9.74
N VAL A 234 -2.66 -12.40 -8.61
CA VAL A 234 -3.50 -13.09 -7.63
C VAL A 234 -4.99 -12.86 -7.89
N TYR A 235 -5.38 -11.69 -8.41
CA TYR A 235 -6.77 -11.30 -8.64
C TYR A 235 -7.60 -12.37 -9.37
N PRO A 236 -7.12 -12.99 -10.49
CA PRO A 236 -7.91 -14.00 -11.19
C PRO A 236 -8.19 -15.28 -10.39
N LEU A 237 -7.45 -15.47 -9.27
CA LEU A 237 -7.52 -16.67 -8.43
C LEU A 237 -8.35 -16.47 -7.16
N VAL A 238 -8.85 -15.25 -6.91
CA VAL A 238 -9.63 -14.89 -5.71
C VAL A 238 -10.97 -14.28 -6.15
N PRO A 239 -11.98 -15.11 -6.45
CA PRO A 239 -13.27 -14.65 -6.98
C PRO A 239 -14.02 -13.67 -6.07
N SER A 240 -13.74 -13.68 -4.76
CA SER A 240 -14.39 -12.79 -3.78
C SER A 240 -13.81 -11.38 -3.76
N VAL A 241 -12.81 -11.06 -4.57
CA VAL A 241 -12.30 -9.71 -4.75
C VAL A 241 -13.19 -8.95 -5.72
N ASP A 242 -13.71 -7.81 -5.29
CA ASP A 242 -14.60 -6.96 -6.09
C ASP A 242 -13.81 -5.98 -6.95
N ILE A 243 -12.70 -5.43 -6.43
CA ILE A 243 -11.96 -4.32 -7.05
C ILE A 243 -10.45 -4.52 -6.89
N VAL A 244 -9.69 -4.19 -7.94
CA VAL A 244 -8.24 -4.00 -7.86
C VAL A 244 -7.97 -2.49 -7.91
N ASP A 245 -7.48 -1.93 -6.80
CA ASP A 245 -7.12 -0.51 -6.68
C ASP A 245 -5.64 -0.35 -6.34
N LYS A 246 -4.83 -0.12 -7.34
CA LYS A 246 -3.36 -0.02 -7.22
C LYS A 246 -2.87 1.29 -6.62
N THR A 247 -3.73 2.27 -6.50
CA THR A 247 -3.39 3.62 -6.04
C THR A 247 -3.91 3.92 -4.65
N ILE A 248 -4.71 3.02 -4.06
CA ILE A 248 -5.44 3.24 -2.81
C ILE A 248 -4.54 3.77 -1.68
N THR A 249 -3.30 3.30 -1.55
CA THR A 249 -2.36 3.74 -0.52
C THR A 249 -1.98 5.22 -0.71
N LEU A 250 -1.54 5.60 -1.92
CA LEU A 250 -1.19 6.98 -2.22
C LEU A 250 -2.42 7.91 -2.18
N ASP A 251 -3.56 7.44 -2.71
CA ASP A 251 -4.83 8.18 -2.64
C ASP A 251 -5.25 8.37 -1.19
N GLY A 252 -5.08 7.35 -0.35
CA GLY A 252 -5.37 7.40 1.08
C GLY A 252 -4.54 8.45 1.82
N PHE A 253 -3.24 8.51 1.57
CA PHE A 253 -2.37 9.56 2.10
C PHE A 253 -2.80 10.94 1.62
N TYR A 254 -3.10 11.08 0.33
CA TYR A 254 -3.55 12.35 -0.23
C TYR A 254 -4.89 12.82 0.38
N LEU A 255 -5.85 11.91 0.48
CA LEU A 255 -7.17 12.20 1.07
C LEU A 255 -7.07 12.51 2.57
N ALA A 256 -6.17 11.83 3.29
CA ALA A 256 -5.86 12.11 4.69
C ALA A 256 -5.35 13.54 4.84
N TYR A 257 -4.35 13.93 4.06
CA TYR A 257 -3.84 15.30 4.03
C TYR A 257 -4.94 16.33 3.76
N LYS A 258 -5.78 16.10 2.75
CA LYS A 258 -6.90 17.02 2.45
C LYS A 258 -7.86 17.18 3.63
N THR A 259 -8.07 16.12 4.39
CA THR A 259 -8.98 16.14 5.55
C THR A 259 -8.40 16.91 6.72
N ILE A 260 -7.10 16.79 6.99
CA ILE A 260 -6.47 17.45 8.16
C ILE A 260 -6.02 18.89 7.89
N ARG A 261 -5.87 19.27 6.63
CA ARG A 261 -5.51 20.64 6.23
C ARG A 261 -6.65 21.65 6.45
N HIS A 262 -7.88 21.17 6.49
CA HIS A 262 -9.10 22.00 6.68
C HIS A 262 -9.59 21.92 8.11
#